data_cc6b73c64328491455837d5f562099a3
#
_entry.id   cc6b73c64328491455837d5f562099a3
#
_cell.length_a   1.000
_cell.length_b   1.000
_cell.length_c   1.000
_cell.angle_alpha   90.00
_cell.angle_beta   90.00
_cell.angle_gamma   90.00
#
_symmetry.space_group_name_H-M   'P 1'
#
loop_
_entity.id
_entity.type
_entity.pdbx_description
1 polymer ?
#
loop_
_entity_poly.entity_id
_entity_poly.type
_entity_poly.pdbx_seq_one_letter_code
_entity_poly.pdbx_strand_id
1 'polypeptide(L)'
;LHQYNFGEAYDFDLKESGISGSKIPDPKDAGWTIYDLVSVAIGYSVRATPLQIVTFYNAIANNGKMMKPYIVESIEHEGRVTREFKPQILNGSICSKATADTLTRALKMVTLEGTASRLKNAKCTVAGKTGTSRVHLEKEEQAGSGNPYADIHGRKKHQATFVGFFPADQPKYTAIVVVYTGLMSNNVYGGKIPA
;
A
#
# COMPACT_ATOMS: atom_id res chain seq x y z
N LEU A 1 1.24 -1.77 13.90
CA LEU A 1 1.38 -0.90 12.71
C LEU A 1 2.30 0.28 12.99
N HIS A 2 2.18 0.97 14.13
CA HIS A 2 3.09 2.07 14.51
C HIS A 2 4.57 1.65 14.49
N GLN A 3 4.89 0.44 14.94
CA GLN A 3 6.25 -0.12 14.90
C GLN A 3 6.85 -0.15 13.48
N TYR A 4 6.02 -0.11 12.45
CA TYR A 4 6.40 -0.13 11.04
C TYR A 4 6.22 1.22 10.35
N ASN A 5 6.24 2.30 11.13
CA ASN A 5 6.08 3.69 10.66
C ASN A 5 4.77 3.97 9.92
N PHE A 6 3.72 3.12 10.11
CA PHE A 6 2.36 3.49 9.73
C PHE A 6 1.81 4.47 10.77
N GLY A 7 1.12 5.51 10.32
CA GLY A 7 0.60 6.57 11.18
C GLY A 7 1.45 7.83 11.17
N GLU A 8 2.71 7.75 10.76
CA GLU A 8 3.61 8.89 10.65
C GLU A 8 3.68 9.40 9.20
N ALA A 9 3.73 10.71 9.04
CA ALA A 9 4.04 11.30 7.75
C ALA A 9 5.52 11.10 7.45
N TYR A 10 5.85 10.62 6.24
CA TYR A 10 7.23 10.67 5.80
C TYR A 10 7.61 12.12 5.47
N ASP A 11 8.73 12.58 6.03
CA ASP A 11 9.39 13.80 5.57
C ASP A 11 9.98 13.50 4.18
N PHE A 12 9.15 13.74 3.17
CA PHE A 12 9.46 13.46 1.77
C PHE A 12 9.96 14.74 1.10
N ASP A 13 10.87 14.62 0.13
CA ASP A 13 11.55 15.76 -0.50
C ASP A 13 10.61 16.76 -1.18
N LEU A 14 9.43 16.32 -1.56
CA LEU A 14 8.36 17.18 -2.06
C LEU A 14 7.34 17.37 -0.94
N LYS A 15 7.13 18.60 -0.53
CA LYS A 15 6.04 18.97 0.36
C LYS A 15 4.73 18.79 -0.39
N GLU A 16 4.06 17.69 -0.15
CA GLU A 16 2.71 17.48 -0.64
C GLU A 16 1.72 18.26 0.24
N SER A 17 1.21 19.35 -0.32
CA SER A 17 0.04 20.02 0.25
C SER A 17 -1.18 19.10 0.08
N GLY A 18 -1.72 18.59 1.17
CA GLY A 18 -2.98 17.84 1.20
C GLY A 18 -2.91 16.35 1.47
N ILE A 19 -1.76 15.77 1.78
CA ILE A 19 -1.75 14.41 2.33
C ILE A 19 -2.32 14.46 3.75
N SER A 20 -3.56 14.08 3.87
CA SER A 20 -4.13 13.67 5.15
C SER A 20 -3.34 12.46 5.63
N GLY A 21 -2.66 12.62 6.75
CA GLY A 21 -1.81 11.56 7.30
C GLY A 21 -2.54 10.24 7.41
N SER A 22 -1.79 9.15 7.39
CA SER A 22 -2.32 7.83 7.73
C SER A 22 -2.99 7.89 9.10
N LYS A 23 -4.14 7.25 9.22
CA LYS A 23 -4.86 7.10 10.49
C LYS A 23 -4.88 5.63 10.88
N ILE A 24 -4.31 5.36 12.04
CA ILE A 24 -4.38 4.05 12.68
C ILE A 24 -5.14 4.23 13.98
N PRO A 25 -6.29 3.58 14.16
CA PRO A 25 -7.00 3.62 15.43
C PRO A 25 -6.13 3.06 16.56
N ASP A 26 -6.09 3.73 17.71
CA ASP A 26 -5.37 3.28 18.90
C ASP A 26 -6.37 2.68 19.90
N PRO A 27 -6.07 1.53 20.54
CA PRO A 27 -6.89 0.99 21.63
C PRO A 27 -7.12 1.94 22.81
N LYS A 28 -6.32 3.00 22.91
CA LYS A 28 -6.46 4.05 23.92
C LYS A 28 -7.41 5.18 23.52
N ASP A 29 -7.85 5.21 22.25
CA ASP A 29 -8.76 6.23 21.77
C ASP A 29 -10.12 6.11 22.46
N ALA A 30 -10.72 7.25 22.82
CA ALA A 30 -12.07 7.27 23.34
C ALA A 30 -13.04 6.72 22.29
N GLY A 31 -13.80 5.70 22.65
CA GLY A 31 -14.74 5.02 21.74
C GLY A 31 -14.18 3.78 21.03
N TRP A 32 -12.94 3.37 21.31
CA TRP A 32 -12.41 2.09 20.84
C TRP A 32 -13.27 0.92 21.33
N THR A 33 -13.55 0.00 20.43
CA THR A 33 -14.33 -1.22 20.71
C THR A 33 -13.63 -2.45 20.12
N ILE A 34 -14.10 -3.65 20.51
CA ILE A 34 -13.63 -4.89 19.91
C ILE A 34 -13.92 -4.96 18.39
N TYR A 35 -14.94 -4.27 17.92
CA TYR A 35 -15.26 -4.20 16.49
C TYR A 35 -14.19 -3.43 15.70
N ASP A 36 -13.53 -2.45 16.32
CA ASP A 36 -12.41 -1.73 15.70
C ASP A 36 -11.22 -2.66 15.50
N LEU A 37 -10.93 -3.54 16.47
CA LEU A 37 -9.88 -4.55 16.31
C LEU A 37 -10.16 -5.48 15.13
N VAL A 38 -11.38 -5.98 15.01
CA VAL A 38 -11.78 -6.84 13.89
C VAL A 38 -11.69 -6.09 12.56
N SER A 39 -12.16 -4.83 12.53
CA SER A 39 -12.09 -3.99 11.33
C SER A 39 -10.65 -3.75 10.89
N VAL A 40 -9.77 -3.40 11.83
CA VAL A 40 -8.33 -3.20 11.56
C VAL A 40 -7.68 -4.49 11.05
N ALA A 41 -8.03 -5.65 11.62
CA ALA A 41 -7.45 -6.93 11.24
C ALA A 41 -7.74 -7.32 9.78
N ILE A 42 -8.87 -6.89 9.23
CA ILE A 42 -9.25 -7.13 7.82
C ILE A 42 -8.94 -5.94 6.89
N GLY A 43 -8.26 -4.90 7.40
CA GLY A 43 -7.82 -3.74 6.61
C GLY A 43 -8.83 -2.60 6.50
N TYR A 44 -9.93 -2.61 7.26
CA TYR A 44 -10.83 -1.49 7.42
C TYR A 44 -10.41 -0.62 8.61
N SER A 45 -10.93 0.61 8.67
CA SER A 45 -10.62 1.61 9.71
C SER A 45 -9.16 2.08 9.74
N VAL A 46 -8.28 1.53 8.90
CA VAL A 46 -6.89 1.97 8.72
C VAL A 46 -6.78 2.79 7.45
N ARG A 47 -6.16 3.95 7.53
CA ARG A 47 -5.76 4.73 6.36
C ARG A 47 -4.24 4.70 6.25
N ALA A 48 -3.73 4.21 5.14
CA ALA A 48 -2.31 4.25 4.81
C ALA A 48 -2.14 4.83 3.41
N THR A 49 -1.10 5.63 3.21
CA THR A 49 -0.79 6.14 1.88
C THR A 49 -0.20 5.03 1.01
N PRO A 50 -0.36 5.08 -0.33
CA PRO A 50 0.33 4.15 -1.21
C PRO A 50 1.85 4.12 -0.99
N LEU A 51 2.45 5.28 -0.68
CA LEU A 51 3.87 5.39 -0.37
C LEU A 51 4.26 4.58 0.87
N GLN A 52 3.46 4.62 1.93
CA GLN A 52 3.72 3.80 3.13
C GLN A 52 3.62 2.31 2.83
N ILE A 53 2.60 1.90 2.06
CA ILE A 53 2.39 0.51 1.68
C ILE A 53 3.57 0.01 0.83
N VAL A 54 3.97 0.74 -0.21
CA VAL A 54 5.10 0.33 -1.06
C VAL A 54 6.42 0.31 -0.31
N THR A 55 6.64 1.24 0.62
CA THR A 55 7.83 1.26 1.50
C THR A 55 7.89 0.04 2.41
N PHE A 56 6.76 -0.41 2.94
CA PHE A 56 6.69 -1.64 3.74
C PHE A 56 7.02 -2.88 2.91
N TYR A 57 6.47 -3.01 1.70
CA TYR A 57 6.80 -4.12 0.80
C TYR A 57 8.25 -4.06 0.30
N ASN A 58 8.79 -2.86 0.09
CA ASN A 58 10.21 -2.67 -0.18
C ASN A 58 11.08 -3.19 0.96
N ALA A 59 10.69 -2.98 2.21
CA ALA A 59 11.43 -3.51 3.35
C ALA A 59 11.44 -5.04 3.38
N ILE A 60 10.33 -5.72 3.01
CA ILE A 60 10.32 -7.19 2.86
C ILE A 60 11.30 -7.60 1.77
N ALA A 61 11.25 -6.96 0.60
CA ALA A 61 12.16 -7.21 -0.53
C ALA A 61 13.64 -6.96 -0.16
N ASN A 62 13.90 -6.06 0.79
CA ASN A 62 15.22 -5.67 1.29
C ASN A 62 15.61 -6.41 2.59
N ASN A 63 15.21 -7.66 2.73
CA ASN A 63 15.54 -8.54 3.86
C ASN A 63 15.13 -7.97 5.24
N GLY A 64 14.03 -7.23 5.29
CA GLY A 64 13.50 -6.62 6.51
C GLY A 64 14.01 -5.22 6.82
N LYS A 65 14.92 -4.66 6.01
CA LYS A 65 15.43 -3.29 6.21
C LYS A 65 14.54 -2.27 5.51
N MET A 66 13.93 -1.37 6.26
CA MET A 66 13.05 -0.32 5.74
C MET A 66 13.84 0.97 5.48
N MET A 67 13.81 1.41 4.23
CA MET A 67 14.49 2.62 3.78
C MET A 67 13.52 3.79 3.69
N LYS A 68 14.01 5.01 3.99
CA LYS A 68 13.25 6.24 3.75
C LYS A 68 13.10 6.43 2.24
N PRO A 69 11.87 6.60 1.71
CA PRO A 69 11.71 6.96 0.31
C PRO A 69 12.23 8.38 0.06
N TYR A 70 12.90 8.58 -1.06
CA TYR A 70 13.36 9.90 -1.55
C TYR A 70 13.41 9.87 -3.07
N ILE A 71 13.33 11.02 -3.72
CA ILE A 71 13.35 11.16 -5.18
C ILE A 71 14.41 12.15 -5.65
N VAL A 72 14.90 13.02 -4.76
CA VAL A 72 15.97 13.97 -5.08
C VAL A 72 17.30 13.33 -4.73
N GLU A 73 18.14 13.10 -5.73
CA GLU A 73 19.49 12.54 -5.55
C GLU A 73 20.50 13.64 -5.25
N SER A 74 20.44 14.74 -6.01
CA SER A 74 21.33 15.88 -5.80
C SER A 74 20.67 17.21 -6.19
N ILE A 75 21.20 18.29 -5.65
CA ILE A 75 20.92 19.65 -6.10
C ILE A 75 22.20 20.19 -6.70
N GLU A 76 22.12 20.66 -7.93
CA GLU A 76 23.25 21.22 -8.66
C GLU A 76 23.03 22.71 -8.95
N HIS A 77 24.11 23.49 -8.90
CA HIS A 77 24.14 24.87 -9.30
C HIS A 77 25.41 25.13 -10.12
N GLU A 78 25.24 25.66 -11.30
CA GLU A 78 26.37 25.96 -12.26
C GLU A 78 27.28 24.73 -12.52
N GLY A 79 26.66 23.53 -12.65
CA GLY A 79 27.40 22.27 -12.89
C GLY A 79 28.16 21.72 -11.69
N ARG A 80 27.93 22.27 -10.49
CA ARG A 80 28.50 21.75 -9.23
C ARG A 80 27.40 21.23 -8.31
N VAL A 81 27.60 20.05 -7.77
CA VAL A 81 26.72 19.49 -6.74
C VAL A 81 26.84 20.33 -5.48
N THR A 82 25.77 20.99 -5.08
CA THR A 82 25.68 21.81 -3.86
C THR A 82 25.14 21.02 -2.68
N ARG A 83 24.33 20.00 -2.94
CA ARG A 83 23.79 19.09 -1.91
C ARG A 83 23.54 17.72 -2.52
N GLU A 84 23.93 16.67 -1.81
CA GLU A 84 23.68 15.27 -2.14
C GLU A 84 22.77 14.65 -1.07
N PHE A 85 21.80 13.84 -1.49
CA PHE A 85 20.92 13.08 -0.61
C PHE A 85 21.32 11.62 -0.63
N LYS A 86 21.52 11.04 0.55
CA LYS A 86 21.93 9.63 0.69
C LYS A 86 20.78 8.79 1.21
N PRO A 87 20.73 7.50 0.84
CA PRO A 87 19.76 6.57 1.40
C PRO A 87 19.79 6.58 2.94
N GLN A 88 18.62 6.70 3.56
CA GLN A 88 18.44 6.68 5.01
C GLN A 88 17.63 5.47 5.44
N ILE A 89 17.98 4.90 6.57
CA ILE A 89 17.26 3.77 7.17
C ILE A 89 16.17 4.35 8.09
N LEU A 90 14.90 3.99 7.84
CA LEU A 90 13.79 4.26 8.74
C LEU A 90 13.70 3.24 9.87
N ASN A 91 13.87 1.96 9.52
CA ASN A 91 13.86 0.85 10.47
C ASN A 91 14.86 -0.20 10.01
N GLY A 92 15.83 -0.52 10.88
CA GLY A 92 16.91 -1.47 10.56
C GLY A 92 16.44 -2.90 10.40
N SER A 93 15.29 -3.28 10.99
CA SER A 93 14.73 -4.62 10.92
C SER A 93 13.26 -4.64 11.28
N ILE A 94 12.38 -4.66 10.27
CA ILE A 94 10.94 -4.89 10.49
C ILE A 94 10.63 -6.36 10.78
N CYS A 95 11.50 -7.26 10.34
CA CYS A 95 11.44 -8.70 10.60
C CYS A 95 12.81 -9.35 10.33
N SER A 96 12.99 -10.59 10.76
CA SER A 96 14.19 -11.36 10.45
C SER A 96 14.27 -11.68 8.94
N LYS A 97 15.49 -11.93 8.45
CA LYS A 97 15.68 -12.41 7.07
C LYS A 97 14.88 -13.68 6.78
N ALA A 98 14.85 -14.63 7.70
CA ALA A 98 14.08 -15.85 7.54
C ALA A 98 12.57 -15.59 7.40
N THR A 99 12.04 -14.61 8.15
CA THR A 99 10.64 -14.17 8.01
C THR A 99 10.42 -13.49 6.64
N ALA A 100 11.33 -12.62 6.20
CA ALA A 100 11.24 -11.97 4.89
C ALA A 100 11.27 -13.00 3.74
N ASP A 101 12.14 -14.01 3.83
CA ASP A 101 12.22 -15.12 2.86
C ASP A 101 10.90 -15.93 2.83
N THR A 102 10.29 -16.16 3.99
CA THR A 102 9.00 -16.87 4.08
C THR A 102 7.87 -16.04 3.49
N LEU A 103 7.82 -14.74 3.80
CA LEU A 103 6.85 -13.82 3.21
C LEU A 103 7.01 -13.74 1.69
N THR A 104 8.24 -13.67 1.19
CA THR A 104 8.51 -13.65 -0.25
C THR A 104 7.96 -14.90 -0.94
N ARG A 105 8.15 -16.09 -0.35
CA ARG A 105 7.55 -17.33 -0.88
C ARG A 105 6.02 -17.28 -0.90
N ALA A 106 5.41 -16.83 0.20
CA ALA A 106 3.96 -16.68 0.26
C ALA A 106 3.43 -15.67 -0.77
N LEU A 107 4.10 -14.53 -0.94
CA LEU A 107 3.74 -13.50 -1.92
C LEU A 107 3.94 -13.97 -3.38
N LYS A 108 4.91 -14.85 -3.65
CA LYS A 108 5.05 -15.52 -4.97
C LYS A 108 3.86 -16.44 -5.25
N MET A 109 3.37 -17.19 -4.26
CA MET A 109 2.20 -18.05 -4.45
C MET A 109 0.94 -17.27 -4.83
N VAL A 110 0.79 -16.02 -4.36
CA VAL A 110 -0.32 -15.14 -4.77
C VAL A 110 -0.32 -14.88 -6.29
N THR A 111 0.86 -14.76 -6.90
CA THR A 111 1.02 -14.51 -8.35
C THR A 111 1.07 -15.79 -9.17
N LEU A 112 1.42 -16.91 -8.59
CA LEU A 112 1.47 -18.19 -9.31
C LEU A 112 0.12 -18.90 -9.32
N GLU A 113 -0.58 -18.96 -8.18
CA GLU A 113 -1.77 -19.77 -7.98
C GLU A 113 -2.93 -19.01 -7.33
N GLY A 114 -2.64 -17.80 -6.80
CA GLY A 114 -3.59 -17.01 -6.02
C GLY A 114 -4.35 -15.96 -6.84
N THR A 115 -4.75 -14.91 -6.14
CA THR A 115 -5.62 -13.84 -6.65
C THR A 115 -4.97 -12.99 -7.74
N ALA A 116 -3.65 -13.04 -7.92
CA ALA A 116 -2.91 -12.35 -8.97
C ALA A 116 -2.30 -13.32 -10.02
N SER A 117 -2.90 -14.48 -10.24
CA SER A 117 -2.42 -15.51 -11.16
C SER A 117 -2.29 -15.07 -12.64
N ARG A 118 -2.84 -13.92 -13.02
CA ARG A 118 -2.56 -13.28 -14.32
C ARG A 118 -1.08 -12.96 -14.53
N LEU A 119 -0.34 -12.72 -13.44
CA LEU A 119 1.09 -12.44 -13.48
C LEU A 119 1.96 -13.70 -13.57
N LYS A 120 1.36 -14.90 -13.57
CA LYS A 120 2.09 -16.18 -13.66
C LYS A 120 3.06 -16.26 -14.83
N ASN A 121 2.68 -15.68 -15.97
CA ASN A 121 3.46 -15.69 -17.22
C ASN A 121 4.17 -14.33 -17.47
N ALA A 122 4.39 -13.52 -16.45
CA ALA A 122 5.15 -12.29 -16.59
C ALA A 122 6.60 -12.59 -16.98
N LYS A 123 7.28 -11.60 -17.61
CA LYS A 123 8.68 -11.74 -18.07
C LYS A 123 9.68 -12.01 -16.94
N CYS A 124 9.30 -11.79 -15.70
CA CYS A 124 10.09 -12.07 -14.51
C CYS A 124 9.19 -12.56 -13.38
N THR A 125 9.77 -13.21 -12.38
CA THR A 125 9.04 -13.63 -11.19
C THR A 125 8.55 -12.41 -10.39
N VAL A 126 7.30 -12.46 -9.95
CA VAL A 126 6.69 -11.38 -9.17
C VAL A 126 6.24 -11.94 -7.82
N ALA A 127 6.49 -11.20 -6.76
CA ALA A 127 5.93 -11.45 -5.44
C ALA A 127 5.05 -10.26 -5.05
N GLY A 128 3.81 -10.48 -4.66
CA GLY A 128 2.92 -9.37 -4.35
C GLY A 128 1.58 -9.78 -3.75
N LYS A 129 0.77 -8.79 -3.42
CA LYS A 129 -0.53 -8.97 -2.81
C LYS A 129 -1.57 -8.04 -3.44
N THR A 130 -2.74 -8.57 -3.63
CA THR A 130 -3.93 -7.83 -4.05
C THR A 130 -4.68 -7.29 -2.84
N GLY A 131 -5.31 -6.14 -3.01
CA GLY A 131 -6.27 -5.58 -2.08
C GLY A 131 -7.52 -5.11 -2.83
N THR A 132 -8.67 -5.23 -2.21
CA THR A 132 -9.93 -4.66 -2.74
C THR A 132 -10.73 -4.16 -1.56
N SER A 133 -10.98 -2.87 -1.52
CA SER A 133 -11.81 -2.23 -0.50
C SER A 133 -12.96 -1.46 -1.15
N ARG A 134 -14.04 -1.27 -0.39
CA ARG A 134 -15.12 -0.36 -0.80
C ARG A 134 -14.71 1.07 -0.51
N VAL A 135 -15.06 1.97 -1.41
CA VAL A 135 -14.84 3.40 -1.26
C VAL A 135 -16.10 4.03 -0.69
N HIS A 136 -15.91 4.93 0.26
CA HIS A 136 -17.00 5.76 0.79
C HIS A 136 -17.49 6.69 -0.33
N LEU A 137 -18.79 6.70 -0.60
CA LEU A 137 -19.38 7.55 -1.62
C LEU A 137 -19.59 8.97 -1.09
N GLU A 138 -19.49 9.95 -1.96
CA GLU A 138 -19.89 11.32 -1.66
C GLU A 138 -21.41 11.37 -1.40
N LYS A 139 -21.87 12.38 -0.64
CA LYS A 139 -23.29 12.50 -0.25
C LYS A 139 -24.23 12.51 -1.45
N GLU A 140 -23.82 13.18 -2.52
CA GLU A 140 -24.55 13.27 -3.78
C GLU A 140 -24.69 11.90 -4.47
N GLU A 141 -23.66 11.08 -4.39
CA GLU A 141 -23.65 9.73 -4.96
C GLU A 141 -24.47 8.74 -4.13
N GLN A 142 -24.53 8.94 -2.82
CA GLN A 142 -25.37 8.13 -1.93
C GLN A 142 -26.87 8.33 -2.22
N ALA A 143 -27.27 9.54 -2.66
CA ALA A 143 -28.63 9.90 -3.05
C ALA A 143 -29.72 9.42 -2.07
N GLY A 144 -29.43 9.48 -0.76
CA GLY A 144 -30.37 9.07 0.29
C GLY A 144 -30.45 7.56 0.54
N SER A 145 -29.52 6.74 0.01
CA SER A 145 -29.50 5.28 0.24
C SER A 145 -29.36 4.89 1.73
N GLY A 146 -28.91 5.79 2.59
CA GLY A 146 -28.58 5.51 4.00
C GLY A 146 -27.32 4.64 4.19
N ASN A 147 -26.68 4.20 3.10
CA ASN A 147 -25.48 3.38 3.13
C ASN A 147 -24.29 4.18 2.56
N PRO A 148 -23.25 4.47 3.36
CA PRO A 148 -22.13 5.29 2.91
C PRO A 148 -21.28 4.63 1.79
N TYR A 149 -21.49 3.35 1.52
CA TYR A 149 -20.74 2.59 0.52
C TYR A 149 -21.57 2.21 -0.71
N ALA A 150 -22.83 2.62 -0.79
CA ALA A 150 -23.69 2.27 -1.90
C ALA A 150 -24.65 3.42 -2.28
N ASP A 151 -24.97 3.53 -3.57
CA ASP A 151 -26.03 4.40 -4.03
C ASP A 151 -27.41 3.77 -3.83
N ILE A 152 -28.48 4.46 -4.24
CA ILE A 152 -29.87 3.98 -4.10
C ILE A 152 -30.17 2.68 -4.86
N HIS A 153 -29.32 2.32 -5.84
CA HIS A 153 -29.43 1.08 -6.60
C HIS A 153 -28.50 -0.03 -6.06
N GLY A 154 -27.84 0.19 -4.90
CA GLY A 154 -26.91 -0.74 -4.30
C GLY A 154 -25.55 -0.83 -5.00
N ARG A 155 -25.25 0.05 -5.96
CA ARG A 155 -23.98 0.09 -6.70
C ARG A 155 -22.88 0.67 -5.80
N LYS A 156 -21.65 0.15 -5.96
CA LYS A 156 -20.52 0.46 -5.08
C LYS A 156 -19.29 0.83 -5.91
N LYS A 157 -18.50 1.76 -5.39
CA LYS A 157 -17.12 1.98 -5.86
C LYS A 157 -16.14 1.14 -5.08
N HIS A 158 -15.08 0.73 -5.74
CA HIS A 158 -14.01 -0.05 -5.11
C HIS A 158 -12.65 0.60 -5.39
N GLN A 159 -11.76 0.43 -4.44
CA GLN A 159 -10.34 0.66 -4.61
C GLN A 159 -9.67 -0.70 -4.80
N ALA A 160 -9.20 -0.96 -6.00
CA ALA A 160 -8.47 -2.16 -6.35
C ALA A 160 -6.97 -1.85 -6.30
N THR A 161 -6.21 -2.65 -5.56
CA THR A 161 -4.78 -2.40 -5.32
C THR A 161 -3.99 -3.67 -5.60
N PHE A 162 -2.83 -3.50 -6.21
CA PHE A 162 -1.78 -4.50 -6.22
C PHE A 162 -0.47 -3.85 -5.77
N VAL A 163 0.24 -4.48 -4.86
CA VAL A 163 1.58 -4.09 -4.45
C VAL A 163 2.50 -5.30 -4.51
N GLY A 164 3.72 -5.11 -4.98
CA GLY A 164 4.66 -6.22 -5.11
C GLY A 164 6.06 -5.75 -5.49
N PHE A 165 6.96 -6.72 -5.59
CA PHE A 165 8.35 -6.51 -5.99
C PHE A 165 8.79 -7.56 -7.01
N PHE A 166 9.76 -7.19 -7.82
CA PHE A 166 10.26 -8.03 -8.92
C PHE A 166 11.71 -7.68 -9.30
N PRO A 167 12.50 -8.66 -9.85
CA PRO A 167 12.23 -10.10 -9.78
C PRO A 167 12.11 -10.58 -8.33
N ALA A 168 11.20 -11.54 -8.05
CA ALA A 168 10.91 -11.94 -6.67
C ALA A 168 12.11 -12.62 -5.96
N ASP A 169 13.00 -13.27 -6.72
CA ASP A 169 14.13 -14.00 -6.17
C ASP A 169 15.35 -13.10 -5.89
N GLN A 170 15.46 -12.00 -6.62
CA GLN A 170 16.47 -10.95 -6.45
C GLN A 170 15.81 -9.58 -6.69
N PRO A 171 15.05 -9.05 -5.71
CA PRO A 171 14.26 -7.86 -5.89
C PRO A 171 15.09 -6.64 -6.28
N LYS A 172 14.69 -5.97 -7.36
CA LYS A 172 15.27 -4.72 -7.85
C LYS A 172 14.27 -3.58 -7.81
N TYR A 173 13.00 -3.89 -7.96
CA TYR A 173 11.92 -2.91 -8.05
C TYR A 173 10.78 -3.30 -7.12
N THR A 174 10.17 -2.31 -6.51
CA THR A 174 8.92 -2.44 -5.78
C THR A 174 7.93 -1.47 -6.38
N ALA A 175 6.70 -1.91 -6.61
CA ALA A 175 5.66 -1.09 -7.22
C ALA A 175 4.33 -1.28 -6.50
N ILE A 176 3.50 -0.23 -6.53
CA ILE A 176 2.11 -0.27 -6.14
C ILE A 176 1.25 0.34 -7.24
N VAL A 177 0.15 -0.30 -7.54
CA VAL A 177 -0.88 0.22 -8.46
C VAL A 177 -2.19 0.29 -7.70
N VAL A 178 -2.83 1.45 -7.72
CA VAL A 178 -4.13 1.70 -7.10
C VAL A 178 -5.09 2.20 -8.16
N VAL A 179 -6.21 1.51 -8.31
CA VAL A 179 -7.25 1.86 -9.29
C VAL A 179 -8.57 2.05 -8.57
N TYR A 180 -9.18 3.20 -8.76
CA TYR A 180 -10.54 3.48 -8.30
C TYR A 180 -11.53 3.13 -9.41
N THR A 181 -12.49 2.27 -9.09
CA THR A 181 -13.52 1.85 -10.05
C THR A 181 -14.73 2.79 -10.01
N GLY A 182 -15.40 2.97 -11.14
CA GLY A 182 -16.69 3.66 -11.18
C GLY A 182 -17.84 2.81 -10.61
N LEU A 183 -18.99 3.43 -10.35
CA LEU A 183 -20.21 2.77 -9.86
C LEU A 183 -20.73 1.65 -10.78
N MET A 184 -20.43 1.72 -12.07
CA MET A 184 -20.87 0.75 -13.09
C MET A 184 -19.83 -0.32 -13.41
N SER A 185 -18.71 -0.38 -12.69
CA SER A 185 -17.65 -1.32 -13.01
C SER A 185 -17.99 -2.74 -12.60
N ASN A 186 -17.88 -3.67 -13.55
CA ASN A 186 -18.02 -5.10 -13.32
C ASN A 186 -16.71 -5.76 -12.87
N ASN A 187 -15.57 -5.09 -13.04
CA ASN A 187 -14.25 -5.56 -12.63
C ASN A 187 -13.75 -4.72 -11.45
N VAL A 188 -13.81 -5.28 -10.27
CA VAL A 188 -13.51 -4.54 -9.03
C VAL A 188 -12.34 -5.14 -8.23
N TYR A 189 -11.77 -6.25 -8.68
CA TYR A 189 -10.78 -6.98 -7.90
C TYR A 189 -9.33 -6.57 -8.24
N GLY A 190 -8.53 -6.35 -7.20
CA GLY A 190 -7.14 -5.94 -7.29
C GLY A 190 -6.24 -6.89 -8.10
N GLY A 191 -6.60 -8.17 -8.23
CA GLY A 191 -5.89 -9.12 -9.08
C GLY A 191 -6.30 -9.09 -10.56
N LYS A 192 -7.34 -8.34 -10.91
CA LYS A 192 -7.85 -8.27 -12.29
C LYS A 192 -7.55 -6.94 -12.98
N ILE A 193 -7.43 -5.87 -12.24
CA ILE A 193 -7.24 -4.51 -12.76
C ILE A 193 -5.78 -4.07 -12.61
N PRO A 194 -5.21 -3.99 -11.39
CA PRO A 194 -3.87 -3.46 -11.19
C PRO A 194 -2.73 -4.48 -11.33
N ALA A 195 -3.06 -5.79 -11.46
CA ALA A 195 -2.04 -6.85 -11.58
C ALA A 195 -1.62 -7.12 -13.02
#